data_8766395fa2b2144961a95ef115aa3d29
#
_entry.id   8766395fa2b2144961a95ef115aa3d29
#
_cell.length_a   1.000
_cell.length_b   1.000
_cell.length_c   1.000
_cell.angle_alpha   90.00
_cell.angle_beta   90.00
_cell.angle_gamma   90.00
#
_symmetry.space_group_name_H-M   'P 1'
#
loop_
_entity.id
_entity.type
_entity.pdbx_description
1 polymer ?
#
loop_
_entity_poly.entity_id
_entity_poly.type
_entity_poly.pdbx_seq_one_letter_code
_entity_poly.pdbx_strand_id
1 'polypeptide(L)'
;LSVESEPASADAAFVRDGMLVVRASGVEHELLAAGALKIRGRHNWENALAAAACALHLGASDEALARGLADFNPIEHRIEPCGSHAGIHFVNDSKATNTDSVEKALTAFGAGSIVVMLGGHDKMTDLASLAAAVCGTCRAAVCFGAAGERIARSVEEARRATGSAVQVIRAPHM
;
A
#
# COMPACT_ATOMS: atom_id res chain seq x y z
N LEU A 1 3.72 17.59 -0.14
CA LEU A 1 3.64 16.41 0.70
C LEU A 1 4.76 15.44 0.33
N SER A 2 5.46 14.88 1.31
CA SER A 2 6.54 13.92 1.07
C SER A 2 6.66 12.94 2.26
N VAL A 3 6.85 11.66 1.95
CA VAL A 3 7.18 10.64 2.97
C VAL A 3 8.63 10.16 2.88
N GLU A 4 9.41 10.74 1.98
CA GLU A 4 10.80 10.36 1.72
C GLU A 4 11.81 11.38 2.22
N SER A 5 11.45 12.66 2.19
CA SER A 5 12.33 13.76 2.59
C SER A 5 11.52 14.94 3.11
N GLU A 6 12.14 15.74 3.95
CA GLU A 6 11.56 17.02 4.41
C GLU A 6 11.60 18.06 3.30
N PRO A 7 10.43 18.60 2.87
CA PRO A 7 10.39 19.67 1.89
C PRO A 7 10.90 21.00 2.44
N ALA A 8 11.57 21.79 1.59
CA ALA A 8 12.05 23.13 1.96
C ALA A 8 10.94 24.20 1.97
N SER A 9 9.71 23.88 1.57
CA SER A 9 8.60 24.84 1.49
C SER A 9 8.09 25.27 2.86
N ALA A 10 7.57 26.51 2.94
CA ALA A 10 7.01 27.08 4.17
C ALA A 10 5.80 26.29 4.68
N ASP A 11 4.99 25.74 3.74
CA ASP A 11 3.90 24.81 4.06
C ASP A 11 4.24 23.44 3.50
N ALA A 12 4.20 22.43 4.34
CA ALA A 12 4.58 21.07 3.99
C ALA A 12 3.90 20.04 4.90
N ALA A 13 3.73 18.82 4.39
CA ALA A 13 3.35 17.68 5.19
C ALA A 13 4.31 16.52 4.85
N PHE A 14 5.00 15.97 5.84
CA PHE A 14 6.12 15.05 5.62
C PHE A 14 6.33 14.11 6.80
N VAL A 15 7.23 13.13 6.61
CA VAL A 15 7.70 12.25 7.68
C VAL A 15 9.13 12.63 8.04
N ARG A 16 9.39 12.90 9.32
CA ARG A 16 10.72 13.14 9.89
C ARG A 16 10.95 12.19 11.06
N ASP A 17 12.01 11.40 10.99
CA ASP A 17 12.38 10.40 12.03
C ASP A 17 11.21 9.48 12.44
N GLY A 18 10.38 9.11 11.46
CA GLY A 18 9.20 8.27 11.71
C GLY A 18 7.99 9.01 12.29
N MET A 19 8.07 10.33 12.49
CA MET A 19 6.98 11.18 12.98
C MET A 19 6.24 11.83 11.80
N LEU A 20 4.92 11.83 11.84
CA LEU A 20 4.08 12.60 10.91
C LEU A 20 4.08 14.07 11.34
N VAL A 21 4.53 14.93 10.44
CA VAL A 21 4.67 16.37 10.68
C VAL A 21 3.90 17.15 9.61
N VAL A 22 3.15 18.14 10.04
CA VAL A 22 2.55 19.14 9.15
C VAL A 22 3.11 20.51 9.52
N ARG A 23 3.71 21.20 8.56
CA ARG A 23 4.15 22.60 8.69
C ARG A 23 3.11 23.46 7.98
N ALA A 24 2.49 24.37 8.73
CA ALA A 24 1.48 25.29 8.22
C ALA A 24 1.75 26.70 8.74
N SER A 25 1.81 27.69 7.84
CA SER A 25 2.10 29.09 8.17
C SER A 25 3.35 29.27 9.04
N GLY A 26 4.39 28.46 8.79
CA GLY A 26 5.65 28.51 9.52
C GLY A 26 5.64 27.83 10.90
N VAL A 27 4.53 27.24 11.31
CA VAL A 27 4.41 26.45 12.56
C VAL A 27 4.45 24.96 12.23
N GLU A 28 5.25 24.21 12.98
CA GLU A 28 5.31 22.74 12.85
C GLU A 28 4.39 22.08 13.88
N HIS A 29 3.61 21.14 13.40
CA HIS A 29 2.69 20.30 14.15
C HIS A 29 3.19 18.85 14.07
N GLU A 30 3.83 18.38 15.14
CA GLU A 30 4.21 16.95 15.27
C GLU A 30 3.00 16.18 15.80
N LEU A 31 2.45 15.29 14.99
CA LEU A 31 1.16 14.66 15.27
C LEU A 31 1.31 13.34 16.01
N LEU A 32 1.88 12.34 15.36
CA LEU A 32 2.13 11.01 15.96
C LEU A 32 3.17 10.24 15.15
N ALA A 33 3.74 9.20 15.76
CA ALA A 33 4.61 8.28 15.05
C ALA A 33 3.83 7.54 13.94
N ALA A 34 4.38 7.47 12.74
CA ALA A 34 3.77 6.79 11.60
C ALA A 34 3.47 5.30 11.89
N GLY A 35 4.29 4.67 12.74
CA GLY A 35 4.07 3.30 13.21
C GLY A 35 2.89 3.12 14.16
N ALA A 36 2.33 4.21 14.71
CA ALA A 36 1.13 4.18 15.55
C ALA A 36 -0.17 4.15 14.73
N LEU A 37 -0.10 4.42 13.42
CA LEU A 37 -1.25 4.25 12.54
C LEU A 37 -1.63 2.78 12.43
N LYS A 38 -2.91 2.46 12.56
CA LYS A 38 -3.45 1.11 12.36
C LYS A 38 -3.49 0.71 10.87
N ILE A 39 -3.40 1.69 9.96
CA ILE A 39 -3.36 1.48 8.50
C ILE A 39 -1.93 1.31 8.02
N ARG A 40 -1.67 0.24 7.24
CA ARG A 40 -0.32 -0.13 6.80
C ARG A 40 0.04 0.48 5.45
N GLY A 41 1.33 0.69 5.23
CA GLY A 41 1.90 1.13 3.96
C GLY A 41 2.18 2.63 3.91
N ARG A 42 3.27 2.99 3.22
CA ARG A 42 3.73 4.40 3.12
C ARG A 42 2.71 5.31 2.45
N HIS A 43 1.95 4.80 1.47
CA HIS A 43 0.85 5.52 0.84
C HIS A 43 -0.25 5.94 1.84
N ASN A 44 -0.44 5.19 2.93
CA ASN A 44 -1.36 5.56 3.98
C ASN A 44 -0.79 6.65 4.91
N TRP A 45 0.53 6.78 5.03
CA TRP A 45 1.15 7.95 5.67
C TRP A 45 0.87 9.22 4.86
N GLU A 46 0.95 9.15 3.52
CA GLU A 46 0.57 10.25 2.64
C GLU A 46 -0.89 10.65 2.82
N ASN A 47 -1.79 9.66 2.88
CA ASN A 47 -3.21 9.90 3.11
C ASN A 47 -3.45 10.56 4.50
N ALA A 48 -2.79 10.07 5.55
CA ALA A 48 -2.87 10.63 6.89
C ALA A 48 -2.36 12.08 6.94
N LEU A 49 -1.21 12.36 6.32
CA LEU A 49 -0.64 13.70 6.22
C LEU A 49 -1.55 14.66 5.45
N ALA A 50 -2.14 14.22 4.34
CA ALA A 50 -3.08 15.03 3.57
C ALA A 50 -4.34 15.33 4.39
N ALA A 51 -4.91 14.34 5.07
CA ALA A 51 -6.07 14.53 5.93
C ALA A 51 -5.76 15.48 7.10
N ALA A 52 -4.60 15.33 7.74
CA ALA A 52 -4.16 16.19 8.83
C ALA A 52 -3.97 17.64 8.37
N ALA A 53 -3.33 17.87 7.22
CA ALA A 53 -3.14 19.20 6.68
C ALA A 53 -4.48 19.90 6.39
N CYS A 54 -5.45 19.18 5.82
CA CYS A 54 -6.79 19.71 5.60
C CYS A 54 -7.50 20.05 6.93
N ALA A 55 -7.42 19.16 7.92
CA ALA A 55 -8.10 19.34 9.19
C ALA A 55 -7.47 20.46 10.03
N LEU A 56 -6.13 20.62 10.01
CA LEU A 56 -5.44 21.78 10.60
C LEU A 56 -5.94 23.09 9.99
N HIS A 57 -6.04 23.14 8.66
CA HIS A 57 -6.56 24.32 7.96
C HIS A 57 -8.01 24.66 8.38
N LEU A 58 -8.78 23.65 8.78
CA LEU A 58 -10.15 23.81 9.30
C LEU A 58 -10.19 24.09 10.82
N GLY A 59 -9.05 24.23 11.49
CA GLY A 59 -8.93 24.60 12.90
C GLY A 59 -8.94 23.43 13.89
N ALA A 60 -8.64 22.21 13.45
CA ALA A 60 -8.47 21.08 14.35
C ALA A 60 -7.21 21.26 15.22
N SER A 61 -7.25 20.88 16.50
CA SER A 61 -6.08 20.89 17.37
C SER A 61 -5.17 19.67 17.13
N ASP A 62 -3.89 19.78 17.49
CA ASP A 62 -2.91 18.71 17.34
C ASP A 62 -3.33 17.45 18.11
N GLU A 63 -3.91 17.60 19.32
CA GLU A 63 -4.39 16.47 20.11
C GLU A 63 -5.59 15.78 19.45
N ALA A 64 -6.49 16.55 18.82
CA ALA A 64 -7.63 15.99 18.11
C ALA A 64 -7.17 15.20 16.88
N LEU A 65 -6.18 15.74 16.16
CA LEU A 65 -5.59 15.09 15.00
C LEU A 65 -4.84 13.81 15.38
N ALA A 66 -3.97 13.87 16.38
CA ALA A 66 -3.22 12.72 16.86
C ALA A 66 -4.16 11.58 17.29
N ARG A 67 -5.23 11.88 18.05
CA ARG A 67 -6.25 10.90 18.43
C ARG A 67 -7.01 10.35 17.22
N GLY A 68 -7.50 11.23 16.34
CA GLY A 68 -8.26 10.81 15.16
C GLY A 68 -7.47 9.90 14.24
N LEU A 69 -6.18 10.19 14.03
CA LEU A 69 -5.29 9.37 13.23
C LEU A 69 -4.97 8.03 13.92
N ALA A 70 -4.71 8.03 15.23
CA ALA A 70 -4.42 6.81 15.99
C ALA A 70 -5.65 5.89 16.09
N ASP A 71 -6.84 6.46 16.19
CA ASP A 71 -8.09 5.70 16.32
C ASP A 71 -8.67 5.23 14.98
N PHE A 72 -8.18 5.79 13.87
CA PHE A 72 -8.67 5.43 12.54
C PHE A 72 -8.43 3.95 12.25
N ASN A 73 -9.49 3.20 12.04
CA ASN A 73 -9.41 1.78 11.73
C ASN A 73 -9.26 1.56 10.21
N PRO A 74 -8.57 0.48 9.79
CA PRO A 74 -8.54 0.08 8.40
C PRO A 74 -9.95 -0.03 7.81
N ILE A 75 -10.11 0.43 6.57
CA ILE A 75 -11.37 0.27 5.83
C ILE A 75 -11.46 -1.19 5.39
N GLU A 76 -12.65 -1.77 5.51
CA GLU A 76 -12.96 -3.11 5.02
C GLU A 76 -12.47 -3.33 3.59
N HIS A 77 -11.87 -4.47 3.32
CA HIS A 77 -11.29 -4.84 2.01
C HIS A 77 -10.10 -3.99 1.53
N ARG A 78 -9.45 -3.22 2.42
CA ARG A 78 -8.26 -2.42 2.08
C ARG A 78 -7.10 -2.76 3.01
N ILE A 79 -6.21 -3.65 2.54
CA ILE A 79 -5.11 -4.23 3.32
C ILE A 79 -5.62 -4.71 4.69
N GLU A 80 -6.81 -5.26 4.69
CA GLU A 80 -7.54 -5.68 5.89
C GLU A 80 -6.97 -7.00 6.42
N PRO A 81 -6.52 -7.06 7.69
CA PRO A 81 -6.13 -8.32 8.30
C PRO A 81 -7.32 -9.26 8.48
N CYS A 82 -7.27 -10.44 7.88
CA CYS A 82 -8.35 -11.44 7.94
C CYS A 82 -8.05 -12.62 8.87
N GLY A 83 -6.93 -12.55 9.62
CA GLY A 83 -6.51 -13.57 10.55
C GLY A 83 -5.16 -14.18 10.21
N SER A 84 -4.79 -15.23 10.97
CA SER A 84 -3.54 -15.96 10.74
C SER A 84 -3.71 -17.45 11.05
N HIS A 85 -2.98 -18.28 10.32
CA HIS A 85 -2.92 -19.71 10.55
C HIS A 85 -1.51 -20.22 10.28
N ALA A 86 -0.95 -21.01 11.20
CA ALA A 86 0.39 -21.62 11.08
C ALA A 86 1.50 -20.61 10.69
N GLY A 87 1.46 -19.38 11.25
CA GLY A 87 2.43 -18.33 10.95
C GLY A 87 2.18 -17.58 9.63
N ILE A 88 1.14 -17.92 8.88
CA ILE A 88 0.72 -17.22 7.67
C ILE A 88 -0.36 -16.21 8.04
N HIS A 89 -0.16 -14.96 7.65
CA HIS A 89 -1.12 -13.88 7.82
C HIS A 89 -1.93 -13.71 6.54
N PHE A 90 -3.25 -13.69 6.66
CA PHE A 90 -4.17 -13.45 5.56
C PHE A 90 -4.59 -12.00 5.55
N VAL A 91 -4.57 -11.39 4.37
CA VAL A 91 -4.90 -9.98 4.16
C VAL A 91 -5.84 -9.87 2.97
N ASN A 92 -6.94 -9.17 3.15
CA ASN A 92 -7.91 -8.88 2.12
C ASN A 92 -7.68 -7.46 1.57
N ASP A 93 -7.36 -7.37 0.30
CA ASP A 93 -7.24 -6.10 -0.42
C ASP A 93 -8.06 -6.11 -1.71
N SER A 94 -9.25 -6.71 -1.66
CA SER A 94 -10.15 -6.81 -2.82
C SER A 94 -10.62 -5.45 -3.35
N LYS A 95 -10.39 -4.38 -2.60
CA LYS A 95 -10.60 -2.99 -3.02
C LYS A 95 -9.53 -2.50 -4.02
N ALA A 96 -8.38 -3.15 -4.12
CA ALA A 96 -7.35 -2.88 -5.12
C ALA A 96 -7.81 -3.39 -6.50
N THR A 97 -8.63 -2.61 -7.19
CA THR A 97 -9.27 -2.97 -8.47
C THR A 97 -8.51 -2.48 -9.70
N ASN A 98 -7.30 -1.98 -9.55
CA ASN A 98 -6.39 -1.57 -10.62
C ASN A 98 -4.93 -1.89 -10.25
N THR A 99 -4.03 -1.87 -11.25
CA THR A 99 -2.63 -2.25 -11.11
C THR A 99 -1.87 -1.38 -10.12
N ASP A 100 -2.06 -0.05 -10.15
CA ASP A 100 -1.40 0.91 -9.26
C ASP A 100 -1.75 0.63 -7.78
N SER A 101 -3.01 0.34 -7.48
CA SER A 101 -3.43 0.00 -6.12
C SER A 101 -2.77 -1.29 -5.62
N VAL A 102 -2.66 -2.31 -6.48
CA VAL A 102 -1.98 -3.57 -6.12
C VAL A 102 -0.49 -3.32 -5.89
N GLU A 103 0.17 -2.59 -6.78
CA GLU A 103 1.59 -2.25 -6.66
C GLU A 103 1.88 -1.54 -5.32
N LYS A 104 1.06 -0.57 -4.96
CA LYS A 104 1.16 0.14 -3.66
C LYS A 104 0.92 -0.80 -2.48
N ALA A 105 -0.07 -1.70 -2.57
CA ALA A 105 -0.33 -2.68 -1.52
C ALA A 105 0.86 -3.61 -1.28
N LEU A 106 1.53 -4.07 -2.34
CA LEU A 106 2.72 -4.92 -2.23
C LEU A 106 3.85 -4.26 -1.43
N THR A 107 3.98 -2.93 -1.48
CA THR A 107 4.99 -2.20 -0.70
C THR A 107 4.76 -2.19 0.81
N ALA A 108 3.57 -2.58 1.27
CA ALA A 108 3.23 -2.64 2.69
C ALA A 108 3.81 -3.86 3.41
N PHE A 109 4.44 -4.79 2.69
CA PHE A 109 4.93 -6.06 3.21
C PHE A 109 6.40 -6.28 2.84
N GLY A 110 7.07 -7.16 3.59
CA GLY A 110 8.46 -7.55 3.31
C GLY A 110 8.60 -8.31 2.00
N ALA A 111 9.60 -7.95 1.21
CA ALA A 111 9.89 -8.63 -0.05
C ALA A 111 10.18 -10.13 0.16
N GLY A 112 9.72 -10.96 -0.76
CA GLY A 112 9.91 -12.41 -0.74
C GLY A 112 8.99 -13.17 0.24
N SER A 113 8.14 -12.48 1.02
CA SER A 113 7.21 -13.12 1.95
C SER A 113 5.78 -13.22 1.42
N ILE A 114 5.47 -12.55 0.32
CA ILE A 114 4.11 -12.39 -0.18
C ILE A 114 3.73 -13.54 -1.12
N VAL A 115 2.58 -14.15 -0.87
CA VAL A 115 1.83 -14.92 -1.87
C VAL A 115 0.65 -14.06 -2.27
N VAL A 116 0.69 -13.51 -3.50
CA VAL A 116 -0.38 -12.64 -3.99
C VAL A 116 -1.39 -13.43 -4.82
N MET A 117 -2.67 -13.17 -4.59
CA MET A 117 -3.78 -13.73 -5.38
C MET A 117 -4.30 -12.65 -6.32
N LEU A 118 -4.15 -12.84 -7.62
CA LEU A 118 -4.49 -11.87 -8.65
C LEU A 118 -5.52 -12.44 -9.63
N GLY A 119 -6.58 -11.70 -9.88
CA GLY A 119 -7.61 -12.18 -10.78
C GLY A 119 -8.78 -11.22 -10.95
N GLY A 120 -9.90 -11.79 -11.36
CA GLY A 120 -11.14 -11.04 -11.57
C GLY A 120 -11.42 -10.73 -13.04
N HIS A 121 -12.13 -9.62 -13.27
CA HIS A 121 -12.51 -9.18 -14.61
C HIS A 121 -11.32 -8.53 -15.33
N ASP A 122 -11.12 -8.89 -16.61
CA ASP A 122 -10.04 -8.31 -17.41
C ASP A 122 -10.44 -6.94 -17.96
N LYS A 123 -9.79 -5.91 -17.45
CA LYS A 123 -9.97 -4.50 -17.90
C LYS A 123 -9.05 -4.12 -19.07
N MET A 124 -8.29 -5.06 -19.62
CA MET A 124 -7.32 -4.83 -20.70
C MET A 124 -6.27 -3.75 -20.39
N THR A 125 -6.00 -3.48 -19.12
CA THR A 125 -4.96 -2.54 -18.70
C THR A 125 -3.57 -3.10 -18.97
N ASP A 126 -2.56 -2.22 -19.08
CA ASP A 126 -1.15 -2.63 -19.10
C ASP A 126 -0.77 -3.32 -17.77
N LEU A 127 -0.11 -4.46 -17.86
CA LEU A 127 0.31 -5.27 -16.72
C LEU A 127 1.83 -5.26 -16.52
N ALA A 128 2.60 -4.54 -17.32
CA ALA A 128 4.06 -4.60 -17.27
C ALA A 128 4.61 -4.13 -15.91
N SER A 129 4.12 -3.00 -15.39
CA SER A 129 4.52 -2.48 -14.08
C SER A 129 4.13 -3.42 -12.95
N LEU A 130 2.88 -3.90 -12.95
CA LEU A 130 2.41 -4.88 -11.98
C LEU A 130 3.25 -6.16 -11.99
N ALA A 131 3.55 -6.70 -13.17
CA ALA A 131 4.35 -7.91 -13.32
C ALA A 131 5.77 -7.71 -12.77
N ALA A 132 6.38 -6.55 -13.02
CA ALA A 132 7.68 -6.19 -12.47
C ALA A 132 7.63 -6.09 -10.92
N ALA A 133 6.61 -5.44 -10.37
CA ALA A 133 6.42 -5.33 -8.92
C ALA A 133 6.22 -6.72 -8.27
N VAL A 134 5.42 -7.59 -8.87
CA VAL A 134 5.22 -8.97 -8.40
C VAL A 134 6.54 -9.76 -8.41
N CYS A 135 7.33 -9.63 -9.47
CA CYS A 135 8.64 -10.28 -9.58
C CYS A 135 9.64 -9.78 -8.54
N GLY A 136 9.56 -8.50 -8.14
CA GLY A 136 10.46 -7.89 -7.16
C GLY A 136 10.07 -8.14 -5.70
N THR A 137 8.78 -8.40 -5.43
CA THR A 137 8.28 -8.41 -4.04
C THR A 137 7.66 -9.74 -3.62
N CYS A 138 7.12 -10.53 -4.55
CA CYS A 138 6.35 -11.71 -4.20
C CYS A 138 7.19 -13.00 -4.26
N ARG A 139 6.86 -13.94 -3.39
CA ARG A 139 7.32 -15.33 -3.45
C ARG A 139 6.54 -16.13 -4.49
N ALA A 140 5.23 -15.88 -4.57
CA ALA A 140 4.36 -16.53 -5.54
C ALA A 140 3.20 -15.62 -5.95
N ALA A 141 2.70 -15.82 -7.17
CA ALA A 141 1.49 -15.23 -7.70
C ALA A 141 0.51 -16.35 -8.09
N VAL A 142 -0.68 -16.33 -7.48
CA VAL A 142 -1.79 -17.22 -7.83
C VAL A 142 -2.73 -16.44 -8.75
N CYS A 143 -2.82 -16.83 -10.00
CA CYS A 143 -3.59 -16.14 -11.03
C CYS A 143 -4.87 -16.90 -11.34
N PHE A 144 -6.03 -16.23 -11.29
CA PHE A 144 -7.35 -16.87 -11.44
C PHE A 144 -8.36 -15.98 -12.18
N GLY A 145 -9.51 -16.56 -12.55
CA GLY A 145 -10.59 -15.85 -13.20
C GLY A 145 -10.27 -15.37 -14.62
N ALA A 146 -11.09 -14.49 -15.18
CA ALA A 146 -10.99 -14.04 -16.58
C ALA A 146 -9.66 -13.37 -16.93
N ALA A 147 -9.08 -12.59 -16.01
CA ALA A 147 -7.78 -11.94 -16.20
C ALA A 147 -6.59 -12.87 -15.89
N GLY A 148 -6.82 -14.03 -15.24
CA GLY A 148 -5.78 -14.86 -14.66
C GLY A 148 -4.71 -15.29 -15.65
N GLU A 149 -5.09 -15.76 -16.82
CA GLU A 149 -4.14 -16.23 -17.83
C GLU A 149 -3.26 -15.09 -18.38
N ARG A 150 -3.83 -13.89 -18.57
CA ARG A 150 -3.08 -12.73 -19.06
C ARG A 150 -2.11 -12.22 -17.99
N ILE A 151 -2.54 -12.20 -16.72
CA ILE A 151 -1.67 -11.84 -15.60
C ILE A 151 -0.52 -12.85 -15.49
N ALA A 152 -0.83 -14.16 -15.52
CA ALA A 152 0.18 -15.20 -15.42
C ALA A 152 1.25 -15.09 -16.50
N ARG A 153 0.86 -14.88 -17.77
CA ARG A 153 1.80 -14.67 -18.88
C ARG A 153 2.68 -13.46 -18.67
N SER A 154 2.10 -12.31 -18.28
CA SER A 154 2.85 -11.09 -18.03
C SER A 154 3.89 -11.28 -16.91
N VAL A 155 3.52 -11.93 -15.80
CA VAL A 155 4.46 -12.24 -14.72
C VAL A 155 5.54 -13.22 -15.16
N GLU A 156 5.22 -14.24 -15.98
CA GLU A 156 6.22 -15.18 -16.52
C GLU A 156 7.21 -14.50 -17.47
N GLU A 157 6.75 -13.55 -18.28
CA GLU A 157 7.61 -12.76 -19.16
C GLU A 157 8.55 -11.87 -18.34
N ALA A 158 8.04 -11.14 -17.35
CA ALA A 158 8.84 -10.33 -16.45
C ALA A 158 9.83 -11.19 -15.65
N ARG A 159 9.41 -12.37 -15.15
CA ARG A 159 10.27 -13.31 -14.45
C ARG A 159 11.46 -13.76 -15.32
N ARG A 160 11.21 -14.09 -16.61
CA ARG A 160 12.29 -14.49 -17.54
C ARG A 160 13.26 -13.34 -17.80
N ALA A 161 12.74 -12.12 -17.93
CA ALA A 161 13.56 -10.93 -18.19
C ALA A 161 14.42 -10.52 -16.99
N THR A 162 13.91 -10.71 -15.76
CA THR A 162 14.59 -10.26 -14.52
C THR A 162 15.37 -11.35 -13.80
N GLY A 163 15.16 -12.63 -14.15
CA GLY A 163 15.71 -13.77 -13.41
C GLY A 163 15.04 -13.98 -12.03
N SER A 164 13.85 -13.42 -11.79
CA SER A 164 13.13 -13.56 -10.53
C SER A 164 12.78 -15.02 -10.22
N ALA A 165 12.79 -15.37 -8.94
CA ALA A 165 12.41 -16.71 -8.44
C ALA A 165 10.90 -16.85 -8.15
N VAL A 166 10.08 -15.84 -8.46
CA VAL A 166 8.64 -15.86 -8.20
C VAL A 166 7.98 -17.08 -8.86
N GLN A 167 7.14 -17.78 -8.09
CA GLN A 167 6.35 -18.88 -8.60
C GLN A 167 5.04 -18.37 -9.20
N VAL A 168 4.67 -18.84 -10.39
CA VAL A 168 3.40 -18.48 -11.02
C VAL A 168 2.49 -19.72 -11.02
N ILE A 169 1.35 -19.59 -10.36
CA ILE A 169 0.36 -20.66 -10.17
C ILE A 169 -0.93 -20.21 -10.86
N ARG A 170 -1.44 -21.07 -11.74
CA ARG A 170 -2.74 -20.86 -12.38
C ARG A 170 -3.81 -21.63 -11.62
N ALA A 171 -4.86 -20.94 -11.21
CA ALA A 171 -6.03 -21.56 -10.59
C ALA A 171 -7.26 -21.32 -11.47
N PRO A 172 -8.06 -22.34 -11.77
CA PRO A 172 -9.24 -22.17 -12.63
C PRO A 172 -10.31 -21.31 -11.94
N HIS A 173 -10.43 -21.42 -10.62
CA HIS A 173 -11.40 -20.69 -9.78
C HIS A 173 -10.72 -20.30 -8.47
N MET A 174 -11.30 -19.30 -7.81
CA MET A 174 -11.01 -18.95 -6.42
C MET A 174 -11.98 -19.71 -5.52
#